data_0970e5ac7c42f165413caa614abc6d87
#
_entry.id   0970e5ac7c42f165413caa614abc6d87
#
_cell.length_a   1.000
_cell.length_b   1.000
_cell.length_c   1.000
_cell.angle_alpha   90.00
_cell.angle_beta   90.00
_cell.angle_gamma   90.00
#
_symmetry.space_group_name_H-M   'P 1'
#
loop_
_entity.id
_entity.type
_entity.pdbx_description
1 polymer ?
#
loop_
_entity_poly.entity_id
_entity_poly.type
_entity_poly.pdbx_seq_one_letter_code
_entity_poly.pdbx_strand_id
1 'polypeptide(L)'
;MYLFAYNDSNNENGEQPGDVITGSSNLSYQGLQGRTEINVRFTDKGKYTEGKQVFDELWANAISIVDENTIDRWKEKVESQIWIDHLFQPYKLYLRVLNEYFDIPSKTNVRTPFDITDGKFFNLKYQTDAIQLALKSIETHNGTIVADVVGLGKSIIASTIAHNLRLRTIVVSPPHLKSGWDAYKDEFGFMGTVFSGGKISEALAHYNDLKKPNEQFLIIVDEAHRYRNEYTEDYAMLHNLCQGNKVVLLTATPFNNDPADIYSMLKLFQIPTKSTLKTVENLSIEFRDLISQYKELREHQRQGKISKQDVKNETAKIARTIRSIIGPLVIRRSRIDLQQIDTYKDDLKKQKIEVVIPQDPIELSY
;
A
#
# COMPACT_ATOMS: atom_id res chain seq x y z
N MET A 1 4.80 30.60 16.25
CA MET A 1 5.86 30.67 17.28
C MET A 1 5.42 29.86 18.48
N TYR A 2 6.32 29.05 19.04
CA TYR A 2 6.11 28.25 20.26
C TYR A 2 7.10 28.73 21.30
N LEU A 3 6.65 28.85 22.54
CA LEU A 3 7.47 29.27 23.67
C LEU A 3 7.38 28.23 24.78
N PHE A 4 8.53 27.65 25.14
CA PHE A 4 8.63 26.62 26.20
C PHE A 4 9.41 27.20 27.34
N ALA A 5 8.82 27.34 28.52
CA ALA A 5 9.50 27.73 29.74
C ALA A 5 10.02 26.49 30.46
N TYR A 6 11.25 26.52 30.96
CA TYR A 6 11.81 25.45 31.78
C TYR A 6 11.44 25.66 33.25
N ASN A 7 11.23 24.56 33.96
CA ASN A 7 11.05 24.58 35.39
C ASN A 7 12.37 24.90 36.11
N ASP A 8 12.30 25.42 37.33
CA ASP A 8 13.48 25.81 38.11
C ASP A 8 14.48 24.66 38.32
N SER A 9 14.03 23.39 38.30
CA SER A 9 14.89 22.20 38.38
C SER A 9 15.78 21.99 37.13
N ASN A 10 15.40 22.58 35.99
CA ASN A 10 16.14 22.45 34.73
C ASN A 10 16.92 23.75 34.39
N ASN A 11 16.84 24.75 35.24
CA ASN A 11 17.47 26.07 35.08
C ASN A 11 18.32 26.42 36.27
N GLU A 12 19.20 25.47 36.71
CA GLU A 12 20.00 25.58 37.92
C GLU A 12 20.85 26.86 38.01
N ASN A 13 21.18 27.50 36.90
CA ASN A 13 21.98 28.73 36.84
C ASN A 13 21.25 29.94 36.26
N GLY A 14 19.96 29.85 35.94
CA GLY A 14 19.20 30.92 35.28
C GLY A 14 19.70 31.28 33.86
N GLU A 15 20.55 30.45 33.26
CA GLU A 15 21.17 30.72 31.96
C GLU A 15 20.28 30.27 30.79
N GLN A 16 19.40 29.30 30.98
CA GLN A 16 18.49 28.81 29.96
C GLN A 16 17.03 28.79 30.48
N PRO A 17 16.33 29.93 30.43
CA PRO A 17 14.98 30.02 30.97
C PRO A 17 13.92 29.26 30.11
N GLY A 18 14.28 28.89 28.89
CA GLY A 18 13.38 28.19 27.98
C GLY A 18 13.83 28.22 26.53
N ASP A 19 12.97 27.74 25.66
CA ASP A 19 13.18 27.74 24.21
C ASP A 19 12.13 28.56 23.48
N VAL A 20 12.53 29.22 22.40
CA VAL A 20 11.64 29.79 21.41
C VAL A 20 11.83 29.05 20.11
N ILE A 21 10.75 28.50 19.56
CA ILE A 21 10.74 27.90 18.22
C ILE A 21 9.87 28.78 17.32
N THR A 22 10.44 29.24 16.23
CA THR A 22 9.72 29.98 15.19
C THR A 22 9.98 29.38 13.83
N GLY A 23 8.97 29.41 12.95
CA GLY A 23 9.06 28.83 11.63
C GLY A 23 7.69 28.68 10.97
N SER A 24 7.65 27.95 9.87
CA SER A 24 6.45 27.73 9.08
C SER A 24 5.56 26.61 9.59
N SER A 25 6.07 25.75 10.48
CA SER A 25 5.31 24.63 11.03
C SER A 25 4.17 25.06 11.94
N ASN A 26 3.04 24.41 11.81
CA ASN A 26 1.93 24.48 12.75
C ASN A 26 1.75 23.11 13.46
N LEU A 27 0.99 23.10 14.58
CA LEU A 27 0.71 21.87 15.36
C LEU A 27 -0.32 20.99 14.62
N SER A 28 -0.05 20.64 13.38
CA SER A 28 -0.82 19.70 12.60
C SER A 28 0.09 18.55 12.16
N TYR A 29 -0.48 17.40 11.82
CA TYR A 29 0.29 16.28 11.26
C TYR A 29 1.08 16.69 10.01
N GLN A 30 0.47 17.49 9.15
CA GLN A 30 1.12 17.99 7.93
C GLN A 30 2.30 18.93 8.23
N GLY A 31 2.18 19.81 9.24
CA GLY A 31 3.25 20.72 9.64
C GLY A 31 4.36 20.04 10.43
N LEU A 32 4.08 18.90 11.11
CA LEU A 32 5.07 18.19 11.92
C LEU A 32 5.79 17.08 11.16
N GLN A 33 5.11 16.41 10.21
CA GLN A 33 5.64 15.23 9.51
C GLN A 33 5.35 15.18 8.01
N GLY A 34 4.35 15.92 7.53
CA GLY A 34 3.85 15.78 6.15
C GLY A 34 4.49 16.70 5.11
N ARG A 35 5.24 17.73 5.53
CA ARG A 35 5.86 18.71 4.65
C ARG A 35 7.26 19.06 5.13
N THR A 36 8.10 19.52 4.21
CA THR A 36 9.39 20.12 4.56
C THR A 36 9.14 21.52 5.11
N GLU A 37 9.34 21.68 6.42
CA GLU A 37 9.13 22.92 7.15
C GLU A 37 10.47 23.38 7.72
N ILE A 38 10.67 24.70 7.76
CA ILE A 38 11.87 25.29 8.35
C ILE A 38 11.49 25.88 9.70
N ASN A 39 12.07 25.31 10.76
CA ASN A 39 11.93 25.82 12.11
C ASN A 39 13.31 26.22 12.66
N VAL A 40 13.36 27.32 13.36
CA VAL A 40 14.56 27.78 14.06
C VAL A 40 14.28 27.73 15.55
N ARG A 41 15.16 27.08 16.29
CA ARG A 41 15.11 26.98 17.75
C ARG A 41 16.19 27.88 18.33
N PHE A 42 15.80 28.74 19.26
CA PHE A 42 16.71 29.59 20.03
C PHE A 42 16.67 29.15 21.50
N THR A 43 17.82 28.89 22.06
CA THR A 43 17.99 28.39 23.45
C THR A 43 18.68 29.39 24.35
N ASP A 44 19.21 30.49 23.80
CA ASP A 44 19.88 31.52 24.60
C ASP A 44 18.87 32.43 25.32
N LYS A 45 19.28 32.89 26.51
CA LYS A 45 18.47 33.74 27.39
C LYS A 45 17.99 35.03 26.72
N GLY A 46 18.83 35.67 25.87
CA GLY A 46 18.50 36.92 25.19
C GLY A 46 17.34 36.69 24.22
N LYS A 47 17.48 35.69 23.35
CA LYS A 47 16.44 35.34 22.36
C LYS A 47 15.18 34.81 22.99
N TYR A 48 15.27 34.09 24.10
CA TYR A 48 14.10 33.69 24.87
C TYR A 48 13.34 34.91 25.42
N THR A 49 14.09 35.88 26.03
CA THR A 49 13.49 37.10 26.58
C THR A 49 12.80 37.92 25.50
N GLU A 50 13.46 38.14 24.36
CA GLU A 50 12.88 38.83 23.19
C GLU A 50 11.60 38.08 22.70
N GLY A 51 11.69 36.79 22.52
CA GLY A 51 10.53 35.99 22.08
C GLY A 51 9.37 36.01 23.09
N LYS A 52 9.68 35.97 24.38
CA LYS A 52 8.69 36.08 25.45
C LYS A 52 8.02 37.48 25.46
N GLN A 53 8.77 38.55 25.28
CA GLN A 53 8.21 39.89 25.17
C GLN A 53 7.22 40.00 24.00
N VAL A 54 7.61 39.54 22.80
CA VAL A 54 6.74 39.51 21.62
C VAL A 54 5.49 38.67 21.87
N PHE A 55 5.63 37.54 22.54
CA PHE A 55 4.50 36.70 22.90
C PHE A 55 3.56 37.40 23.87
N ASP A 56 4.08 38.01 24.93
CA ASP A 56 3.30 38.72 25.95
C ASP A 56 2.57 39.93 25.34
N GLU A 57 3.19 40.71 24.41
CA GLU A 57 2.56 41.78 23.66
C GLU A 57 1.40 41.28 22.78
N LEU A 58 1.62 40.20 22.04
CA LEU A 58 0.57 39.57 21.20
C LEU A 58 -0.57 39.03 22.05
N TRP A 59 -0.25 38.41 23.19
CA TRP A 59 -1.23 37.86 24.11
C TRP A 59 -2.09 38.95 24.76
N ALA A 60 -1.46 40.08 25.18
CA ALA A 60 -2.16 41.20 25.77
C ALA A 60 -3.14 41.89 24.78
N ASN A 61 -2.84 41.83 23.49
CA ASN A 61 -3.69 42.39 22.43
C ASN A 61 -4.63 41.34 21.81
N ALA A 62 -4.57 40.07 22.25
CA ALA A 62 -5.43 39.02 21.73
C ALA A 62 -6.88 39.23 22.19
N ILE A 63 -7.80 39.04 21.26
CA ILE A 63 -9.24 39.05 21.57
C ILE A 63 -9.64 37.63 22.01
N SER A 64 -10.16 37.51 23.21
CA SER A 64 -10.71 36.21 23.67
C SER A 64 -11.96 35.89 22.84
N ILE A 65 -11.88 34.79 22.09
CA ILE A 65 -13.02 34.25 21.33
C ILE A 65 -13.85 33.26 22.17
N VAL A 66 -13.40 32.96 23.38
CA VAL A 66 -14.07 32.06 24.32
C VAL A 66 -14.35 32.81 25.63
N ASP A 67 -15.61 33.07 25.95
CA ASP A 67 -16.02 33.61 27.23
C ASP A 67 -16.36 32.51 28.23
N GLU A 68 -16.58 32.88 29.51
CA GLU A 68 -16.89 31.92 30.59
C GLU A 68 -18.18 31.11 30.30
N ASN A 69 -19.13 31.65 29.53
CA ASN A 69 -20.36 30.97 29.18
C ASN A 69 -20.23 30.03 27.99
N THR A 70 -19.19 30.18 27.17
CA THR A 70 -18.98 29.39 25.98
C THR A 70 -17.87 28.35 26.18
N ILE A 71 -17.12 28.38 27.29
CA ILE A 71 -15.98 27.51 27.56
C ILE A 71 -16.40 26.03 27.59
N ASP A 72 -17.53 25.72 28.20
CA ASP A 72 -18.00 24.31 28.26
C ASP A 72 -18.45 23.82 26.88
N ARG A 73 -19.07 24.70 26.11
CA ARG A 73 -19.43 24.40 24.71
C ARG A 73 -18.24 24.23 23.79
N TRP A 74 -17.19 24.97 24.06
CA TRP A 74 -15.89 24.79 23.37
C TRP A 74 -15.19 23.49 23.80
N LYS A 75 -15.17 23.19 25.10
CA LYS A 75 -14.67 21.91 25.61
C LYS A 75 -15.39 20.75 24.96
N GLU A 76 -16.72 20.71 24.98
CA GLU A 76 -17.54 19.68 24.39
C GLU A 76 -17.25 19.53 22.89
N LYS A 77 -17.08 20.64 22.16
CA LYS A 77 -16.76 20.63 20.73
C LYS A 77 -15.33 20.17 20.46
N VAL A 78 -14.35 20.59 21.26
CA VAL A 78 -12.96 20.16 21.17
C VAL A 78 -12.84 18.71 21.57
N GLU A 79 -13.45 18.29 22.68
CA GLU A 79 -13.49 16.90 23.14
C GLU A 79 -14.17 15.98 22.11
N SER A 80 -15.22 16.42 21.45
CA SER A 80 -15.86 15.63 20.38
C SER A 80 -15.01 15.50 19.11
N GLN A 81 -14.06 16.41 18.89
CA GLN A 81 -13.18 16.42 17.70
C GLN A 81 -11.76 15.92 18.01
N ILE A 82 -11.31 16.07 19.26
CA ILE A 82 -10.03 15.50 19.69
C ILE A 82 -10.27 14.05 20.11
N TRP A 83 -9.86 13.14 19.25
CA TRP A 83 -9.92 11.69 19.46
C TRP A 83 -9.17 11.20 20.72
N ILE A 84 -8.40 12.08 21.39
CA ILE A 84 -7.64 11.79 22.61
C ILE A 84 -8.55 11.39 23.78
N ASP A 85 -9.72 11.97 23.93
CA ASP A 85 -10.65 11.61 25.02
C ASP A 85 -11.37 10.29 24.79
N HIS A 86 -11.36 9.78 23.57
CA HIS A 86 -11.83 8.44 23.25
C HIS A 86 -10.73 7.36 23.35
N LEU A 87 -9.50 7.75 23.76
CA LEU A 87 -8.34 6.86 23.94
C LEU A 87 -8.45 5.88 25.10
N PHE A 88 -9.41 6.03 25.99
CA PHE A 88 -9.56 5.16 27.18
C PHE A 88 -9.96 3.70 26.86
N GLN A 89 -10.20 3.37 25.58
CA GLN A 89 -10.35 1.99 25.16
C GLN A 89 -9.25 1.63 24.17
N PRO A 90 -8.19 0.89 24.60
CA PRO A 90 -7.08 0.49 23.73
C PRO A 90 -7.53 -0.17 22.42
N TYR A 91 -8.66 -0.88 22.45
CA TYR A 91 -9.26 -1.50 21.28
C TYR A 91 -9.81 -0.47 20.27
N LYS A 92 -10.45 0.61 20.74
CA LYS A 92 -10.94 1.68 19.84
C LYS A 92 -9.80 2.46 19.19
N LEU A 93 -8.72 2.71 19.96
CA LEU A 93 -7.50 3.30 19.42
C LEU A 93 -6.89 2.39 18.34
N TYR A 94 -6.78 1.10 18.65
CA TYR A 94 -6.29 0.11 17.69
C TYR A 94 -7.14 0.09 16.40
N LEU A 95 -8.48 0.07 16.52
CA LEU A 95 -9.38 0.13 15.37
C LEU A 95 -9.22 1.44 14.59
N ARG A 96 -9.03 2.57 15.27
CA ARG A 96 -8.83 3.85 14.59
C ARG A 96 -7.49 3.94 13.90
N VAL A 97 -6.40 3.48 14.53
CA VAL A 97 -5.09 3.35 13.90
C VAL A 97 -5.17 2.44 12.68
N LEU A 98 -5.85 1.30 12.79
CA LEU A 98 -6.11 0.43 11.64
C LEU A 98 -6.91 1.14 10.55
N ASN A 99 -7.97 1.85 10.91
CA ASN A 99 -8.81 2.55 9.93
C ASN A 99 -8.03 3.68 9.23
N GLU A 100 -7.19 4.43 9.94
CA GLU A 100 -6.33 5.46 9.36
C GLU A 100 -5.13 4.88 8.60
N TYR A 101 -4.56 3.79 9.10
CA TYR A 101 -3.47 3.09 8.44
C TYR A 101 -3.92 2.44 7.14
N PHE A 102 -5.05 1.76 7.18
CA PHE A 102 -5.65 1.14 6.01
C PHE A 102 -6.49 2.13 5.20
N ASP A 103 -6.82 3.33 5.79
CA ASP A 103 -7.58 4.43 5.17
C ASP A 103 -8.71 3.85 4.31
N ILE A 104 -9.57 3.05 4.95
CA ILE A 104 -10.65 2.33 4.27
C ILE A 104 -11.62 3.39 3.76
N PRO A 105 -11.71 3.62 2.45
CA PRO A 105 -12.60 4.63 1.92
C PRO A 105 -14.04 4.22 2.26
N SER A 106 -14.68 4.98 3.13
CA SER A 106 -16.12 4.87 3.28
C SER A 106 -16.74 5.45 2.02
N LYS A 107 -17.29 4.59 1.16
CA LYS A 107 -18.10 4.94 -0.02
C LYS A 107 -17.35 5.49 -1.23
N THR A 108 -16.62 4.65 -1.92
CA THR A 108 -16.50 4.78 -3.37
C THR A 108 -17.67 4.04 -4.02
N ASN A 109 -18.33 4.64 -5.01
CA ASN A 109 -19.33 3.97 -5.88
C ASN A 109 -18.62 2.96 -6.79
N VAL A 110 -17.91 2.00 -6.20
CA VAL A 110 -17.23 0.92 -6.94
C VAL A 110 -18.29 -0.06 -7.39
N ARG A 111 -18.46 -0.21 -8.69
CA ARG A 111 -19.32 -1.24 -9.25
C ARG A 111 -18.71 -2.61 -9.00
N THR A 112 -19.54 -3.51 -8.48
CA THR A 112 -19.13 -4.90 -8.21
C THR A 112 -19.17 -5.76 -9.49
N PRO A 113 -18.58 -6.96 -9.51
CA PRO A 113 -18.74 -7.89 -10.63
C PRO A 113 -20.20 -8.14 -10.99
N PHE A 114 -21.05 -8.29 -9.98
CA PHE A 114 -22.49 -8.48 -10.13
C PHE A 114 -23.16 -7.29 -10.85
N ASP A 115 -22.85 -6.06 -10.42
CA ASP A 115 -23.44 -4.85 -11.00
C ASP A 115 -23.01 -4.59 -12.45
N ILE A 116 -21.77 -5.00 -12.80
CA ILE A 116 -21.21 -4.77 -14.13
C ILE A 116 -21.77 -5.78 -15.15
N THR A 117 -22.04 -7.02 -14.70
CA THR A 117 -22.39 -8.14 -15.56
C THR A 117 -23.85 -8.55 -15.45
N ASP A 118 -24.69 -7.65 -14.89
CA ASP A 118 -26.14 -7.89 -14.71
C ASP A 118 -26.45 -9.23 -14.02
N GLY A 119 -25.64 -9.55 -13.00
CA GLY A 119 -25.84 -10.74 -12.15
C GLY A 119 -25.20 -12.02 -12.66
N LYS A 120 -24.47 -12.01 -13.78
CA LYS A 120 -23.79 -13.20 -14.29
C LYS A 120 -22.66 -13.69 -13.38
N PHE A 121 -21.97 -12.80 -12.70
CA PHE A 121 -20.97 -13.09 -11.69
C PHE A 121 -21.49 -12.76 -10.29
N PHE A 122 -21.16 -13.62 -9.32
CA PHE A 122 -21.55 -13.41 -7.92
C PHE A 122 -20.87 -12.18 -7.32
N ASN A 123 -21.57 -11.53 -6.39
CA ASN A 123 -20.99 -10.46 -5.57
C ASN A 123 -20.34 -11.07 -4.32
N LEU A 124 -19.13 -11.59 -4.45
CA LEU A 124 -18.40 -12.21 -3.37
C LEU A 124 -17.67 -11.16 -2.53
N LYS A 125 -17.92 -11.14 -1.24
CA LYS A 125 -17.36 -10.15 -0.31
C LYS A 125 -15.85 -10.07 -0.39
N TYR A 126 -15.14 -11.20 -0.43
CA TYR A 126 -13.68 -11.22 -0.54
C TYR A 126 -13.16 -10.62 -1.86
N GLN A 127 -13.90 -10.79 -2.98
CA GLN A 127 -13.55 -10.15 -4.26
C GLN A 127 -13.78 -8.65 -4.22
N THR A 128 -14.91 -8.23 -3.64
CA THR A 128 -15.22 -6.80 -3.49
C THR A 128 -14.19 -6.08 -2.64
N ASP A 129 -13.77 -6.69 -1.52
CA ASP A 129 -12.71 -6.14 -0.68
C ASP A 129 -11.37 -6.06 -1.42
N ALA A 130 -11.06 -7.07 -2.27
CA ALA A 130 -9.86 -7.00 -3.12
C ALA A 130 -9.90 -5.86 -4.11
N ILE A 131 -11.03 -5.68 -4.78
CA ILE A 131 -11.21 -4.64 -5.78
C ILE A 131 -11.03 -3.27 -5.13
N GLN A 132 -11.62 -3.04 -3.96
CA GLN A 132 -11.49 -1.78 -3.22
C GLN A 132 -10.03 -1.51 -2.81
N LEU A 133 -9.35 -2.51 -2.23
CA LEU A 133 -7.93 -2.40 -1.87
C LEU A 133 -7.05 -2.16 -3.09
N ALA A 134 -7.33 -2.85 -4.20
CA ALA A 134 -6.59 -2.69 -5.44
C ALA A 134 -6.75 -1.29 -6.04
N LEU A 135 -7.96 -0.78 -6.14
CA LEU A 135 -8.23 0.56 -6.65
C LEU A 135 -7.51 1.62 -5.83
N LYS A 136 -7.53 1.49 -4.49
CA LYS A 136 -6.79 2.37 -3.60
C LYS A 136 -5.27 2.27 -3.82
N SER A 137 -4.73 1.06 -3.89
CA SER A 137 -3.30 0.86 -4.16
C SER A 137 -2.89 1.46 -5.50
N ILE A 138 -3.71 1.29 -6.55
CA ILE A 138 -3.48 1.86 -7.87
C ILE A 138 -3.51 3.40 -7.84
N GLU A 139 -4.43 3.98 -7.10
CA GLU A 139 -4.52 5.43 -6.95
C GLU A 139 -3.29 6.00 -6.26
N THR A 140 -2.91 5.41 -5.12
CA THR A 140 -1.84 5.91 -4.24
C THR A 140 -0.44 5.51 -4.72
N HIS A 141 -0.31 4.31 -5.29
CA HIS A 141 0.98 3.66 -5.57
C HIS A 141 1.22 3.36 -7.05
N ASN A 142 0.33 3.78 -7.94
CA ASN A 142 0.32 3.51 -9.39
C ASN A 142 0.18 2.04 -9.78
N GLY A 143 0.02 1.14 -8.84
CA GLY A 143 -0.16 -0.27 -9.16
C GLY A 143 -0.41 -1.15 -7.95
N THR A 144 -0.70 -2.41 -8.22
CA THR A 144 -0.95 -3.43 -7.21
C THR A 144 -0.58 -4.82 -7.71
N ILE A 145 -0.29 -5.74 -6.80
CA ILE A 145 -0.11 -7.15 -7.09
C ILE A 145 -1.27 -7.92 -6.47
N VAL A 146 -2.11 -8.55 -7.29
CA VAL A 146 -3.16 -9.46 -6.82
C VAL A 146 -2.60 -10.87 -6.80
N ALA A 147 -2.28 -11.33 -5.60
CA ALA A 147 -1.58 -12.58 -5.33
C ALA A 147 -2.48 -13.67 -4.72
N ASP A 148 -3.75 -13.60 -4.97
CA ASP A 148 -4.72 -14.60 -4.51
C ASP A 148 -4.41 -15.99 -5.09
N VAL A 149 -4.67 -17.02 -4.29
CA VAL A 149 -4.48 -18.41 -4.71
C VAL A 149 -5.30 -18.72 -5.96
N VAL A 150 -4.84 -19.69 -6.74
CA VAL A 150 -5.53 -20.15 -7.97
C VAL A 150 -7.00 -20.50 -7.66
N GLY A 151 -7.92 -20.04 -8.53
CA GLY A 151 -9.35 -20.30 -8.43
C GLY A 151 -10.14 -19.25 -7.63
N LEU A 152 -9.51 -18.23 -7.07
CA LEU A 152 -10.21 -17.14 -6.35
C LEU A 152 -10.68 -15.98 -7.24
N GLY A 153 -10.57 -16.12 -8.56
CA GLY A 153 -11.14 -15.16 -9.52
C GLY A 153 -10.28 -13.91 -9.75
N LYS A 154 -8.93 -14.04 -9.78
CA LYS A 154 -8.03 -12.91 -10.09
C LYS A 154 -8.39 -12.15 -11.36
N SER A 155 -8.77 -12.86 -12.42
CA SER A 155 -9.16 -12.24 -13.70
C SER A 155 -10.47 -11.45 -13.57
N ILE A 156 -11.45 -11.94 -12.77
CA ILE A 156 -12.69 -11.22 -12.44
C ILE A 156 -12.37 -9.93 -11.69
N ILE A 157 -11.49 -10.00 -10.67
CA ILE A 157 -11.03 -8.84 -9.90
C ILE A 157 -10.40 -7.81 -10.84
N ALA A 158 -9.46 -8.23 -11.69
CA ALA A 158 -8.75 -7.33 -12.60
C ALA A 158 -9.67 -6.73 -13.67
N SER A 159 -10.63 -7.49 -14.22
CA SER A 159 -11.63 -6.98 -15.16
C SER A 159 -12.56 -5.96 -14.52
N THR A 160 -12.95 -6.19 -13.26
CA THR A 160 -13.74 -5.24 -12.47
C THR A 160 -12.96 -3.94 -12.21
N ILE A 161 -11.66 -4.05 -11.90
CA ILE A 161 -10.78 -2.88 -11.75
C ILE A 161 -10.71 -2.10 -13.07
N ALA A 162 -10.52 -2.78 -14.20
CA ALA A 162 -10.46 -2.14 -15.52
C ALA A 162 -11.75 -1.38 -15.86
N HIS A 163 -12.91 -1.99 -15.57
CA HIS A 163 -14.20 -1.32 -15.75
C HIS A 163 -14.34 -0.07 -14.87
N ASN A 164 -13.96 -0.16 -13.59
CA ASN A 164 -14.11 0.97 -12.67
C ASN A 164 -13.15 2.13 -12.96
N LEU A 165 -11.92 1.84 -13.40
CA LEU A 165 -10.93 2.88 -13.73
C LEU A 165 -11.24 3.58 -15.05
N ARG A 166 -11.95 2.94 -15.97
CA ARG A 166 -12.30 3.50 -17.30
C ARG A 166 -11.09 3.97 -18.12
N LEU A 167 -9.91 3.41 -17.84
CA LEU A 167 -8.71 3.67 -18.61
C LEU A 167 -8.64 2.72 -19.81
N ARG A 168 -7.97 3.14 -20.87
CA ARG A 168 -7.58 2.20 -21.93
C ARG A 168 -6.69 1.13 -21.35
N THR A 169 -7.04 -0.11 -21.57
CA THR A 169 -6.40 -1.25 -20.91
C THR A 169 -5.60 -2.08 -21.90
N ILE A 170 -4.39 -2.43 -21.54
CA ILE A 170 -3.59 -3.43 -22.25
C ILE A 170 -3.44 -4.63 -21.32
N VAL A 171 -3.86 -5.79 -21.79
CA VAL A 171 -3.72 -7.04 -21.05
C VAL A 171 -2.61 -7.86 -21.69
N VAL A 172 -1.60 -8.24 -20.90
CA VAL A 172 -0.56 -9.19 -21.30
C VAL A 172 -0.83 -10.50 -20.56
N SER A 173 -1.17 -11.55 -21.31
CA SER A 173 -1.56 -12.85 -20.73
C SER A 173 -0.83 -14.02 -21.38
N PRO A 174 -0.74 -15.19 -20.73
CA PRO A 174 -0.31 -16.42 -21.39
C PRO A 174 -1.16 -16.71 -22.64
N PRO A 175 -0.56 -17.31 -23.70
CA PRO A 175 -1.27 -17.55 -24.96
C PRO A 175 -2.60 -18.31 -24.82
N HIS A 176 -2.61 -19.32 -23.92
CA HIS A 176 -3.80 -20.16 -23.67
C HIS A 176 -4.92 -19.44 -22.89
N LEU A 177 -4.65 -18.30 -22.26
CA LEU A 177 -5.64 -17.50 -21.55
C LEU A 177 -6.15 -16.32 -22.35
N LYS A 178 -5.59 -16.07 -23.55
CA LYS A 178 -5.94 -14.89 -24.37
C LYS A 178 -7.43 -14.85 -24.71
N SER A 179 -8.01 -15.96 -25.18
CA SER A 179 -9.45 -16.04 -25.50
C SER A 179 -10.35 -15.79 -24.29
N GLY A 180 -9.93 -16.26 -23.11
CA GLY A 180 -10.63 -15.99 -21.86
C GLY A 180 -10.60 -14.49 -21.50
N TRP A 181 -9.48 -13.82 -21.72
CA TRP A 181 -9.37 -12.38 -21.51
C TRP A 181 -10.17 -11.56 -22.52
N ASP A 182 -10.24 -11.99 -23.78
CA ASP A 182 -11.11 -11.36 -24.77
C ASP A 182 -12.60 -11.47 -24.35
N ALA A 183 -13.02 -12.66 -23.81
CA ALA A 183 -14.36 -12.82 -23.27
C ALA A 183 -14.62 -11.95 -22.03
N TYR A 184 -13.67 -11.86 -21.08
CA TYR A 184 -13.79 -10.97 -19.94
C TYR A 184 -13.87 -9.49 -20.34
N LYS A 185 -13.10 -9.07 -21.34
CA LYS A 185 -13.15 -7.72 -21.86
C LYS A 185 -14.57 -7.35 -22.33
N ASP A 186 -15.19 -8.24 -23.09
CA ASP A 186 -16.52 -8.01 -23.64
C ASP A 186 -17.58 -8.07 -22.52
N GLU A 187 -17.46 -9.03 -21.59
CA GLU A 187 -18.40 -9.23 -20.50
C GLU A 187 -18.38 -8.07 -19.47
N PHE A 188 -17.20 -7.59 -19.11
CA PHE A 188 -17.04 -6.49 -18.16
C PHE A 188 -17.06 -5.12 -18.84
N GLY A 189 -17.14 -5.06 -20.17
CA GLY A 189 -17.29 -3.84 -20.95
C GLY A 189 -16.15 -2.83 -20.75
N PHE A 190 -14.91 -3.28 -20.56
CA PHE A 190 -13.78 -2.38 -20.48
C PHE A 190 -13.07 -2.21 -21.83
N MET A 191 -12.57 -1.00 -22.07
CA MET A 191 -11.90 -0.66 -23.32
C MET A 191 -10.45 -1.17 -23.30
N GLY A 192 -10.13 -2.21 -24.09
CA GLY A 192 -8.79 -2.77 -24.04
C GLY A 192 -8.41 -3.69 -25.21
N THR A 193 -7.11 -4.01 -25.26
CA THR A 193 -6.53 -4.96 -26.21
C THR A 193 -5.74 -6.03 -25.45
N VAL A 194 -5.90 -7.29 -25.86
CA VAL A 194 -5.26 -8.44 -25.22
C VAL A 194 -4.10 -8.96 -26.06
N PHE A 195 -2.91 -8.98 -25.48
CA PHE A 195 -1.69 -9.50 -26.10
C PHE A 195 -1.23 -10.79 -25.43
N SER A 196 -0.63 -11.67 -26.21
CA SER A 196 0.08 -12.83 -25.69
C SER A 196 1.40 -12.42 -25.04
N GLY A 197 1.80 -13.06 -23.94
CA GLY A 197 3.05 -12.78 -23.23
C GLY A 197 4.33 -12.92 -24.07
N GLY A 198 4.32 -13.70 -25.17
CA GLY A 198 5.42 -13.74 -26.14
C GLY A 198 5.41 -12.60 -27.17
N LYS A 199 4.49 -11.62 -27.05
CA LYS A 199 4.27 -10.52 -27.97
C LYS A 199 4.27 -9.16 -27.27
N ILE A 200 5.12 -8.99 -26.29
CA ILE A 200 5.23 -7.73 -25.52
C ILE A 200 5.67 -6.58 -26.43
N SER A 201 6.51 -6.86 -27.43
CA SER A 201 6.91 -5.87 -28.43
C SER A 201 5.73 -5.32 -29.22
N GLU A 202 4.75 -6.18 -29.58
CA GLU A 202 3.52 -5.74 -30.26
C GLU A 202 2.65 -4.90 -29.31
N ALA A 203 2.57 -5.28 -28.03
CA ALA A 203 1.84 -4.50 -27.01
C ALA A 203 2.46 -3.12 -26.80
N LEU A 204 3.79 -3.03 -26.74
CA LEU A 204 4.52 -1.77 -26.58
C LEU A 204 4.38 -0.88 -27.84
N ALA A 205 4.45 -1.46 -29.04
CA ALA A 205 4.20 -0.74 -30.28
C ALA A 205 2.76 -0.17 -30.32
N HIS A 206 1.78 -1.00 -30.02
CA HIS A 206 0.37 -0.58 -29.93
C HIS A 206 0.14 0.55 -28.91
N TYR A 207 0.78 0.46 -27.74
CA TYR A 207 0.75 1.54 -26.75
C TYR A 207 1.34 2.84 -27.29
N ASN A 208 2.51 2.77 -27.96
CA ASN A 208 3.18 3.94 -28.50
C ASN A 208 2.38 4.61 -29.62
N ASP A 209 1.65 3.84 -30.44
CA ASP A 209 0.79 4.35 -31.49
C ASP A 209 -0.46 5.07 -30.97
N LEU A 210 -0.97 4.62 -29.82
CA LEU A 210 -2.23 5.14 -29.27
C LEU A 210 -2.05 6.22 -28.21
N LYS A 211 -0.90 6.24 -27.52
CA LYS A 211 -0.69 7.11 -26.37
C LYS A 211 -0.71 8.58 -26.77
N LYS A 212 -1.46 9.39 -25.98
CA LYS A 212 -1.47 10.84 -26.09
C LYS A 212 -0.67 11.47 -24.93
N PRO A 213 -0.21 12.71 -25.06
CA PRO A 213 0.40 13.42 -23.93
C PRO A 213 -0.51 13.40 -22.69
N ASN A 214 0.04 13.03 -21.53
CA ASN A 214 -0.66 12.93 -20.26
C ASN A 214 -1.77 11.88 -20.17
N GLU A 215 -1.93 11.00 -21.16
CA GLU A 215 -2.86 9.87 -21.10
C GLU A 215 -2.22 8.70 -20.36
N GLN A 216 -2.92 8.17 -19.35
CA GLN A 216 -2.52 6.96 -18.63
C GLN A 216 -3.35 5.78 -19.11
N PHE A 217 -2.69 4.64 -19.24
CA PHE A 217 -3.33 3.35 -19.52
C PHE A 217 -3.37 2.50 -18.25
N LEU A 218 -4.19 1.48 -18.26
CA LEU A 218 -4.13 0.38 -17.32
C LEU A 218 -3.40 -0.80 -17.98
N ILE A 219 -2.32 -1.24 -17.36
CA ILE A 219 -1.57 -2.42 -17.81
C ILE A 219 -1.88 -3.58 -16.85
N ILE A 220 -2.51 -4.61 -17.37
CA ILE A 220 -2.78 -5.84 -16.62
C ILE A 220 -1.82 -6.91 -17.13
N VAL A 221 -1.05 -7.51 -16.22
CA VAL A 221 -0.11 -8.58 -16.52
C VAL A 221 -0.56 -9.84 -15.79
N ASP A 222 -1.04 -10.81 -16.55
CA ASP A 222 -1.43 -12.11 -15.98
C ASP A 222 -0.24 -13.06 -15.94
N GLU A 223 -0.18 -13.88 -14.90
CA GLU A 223 0.95 -14.73 -14.55
C GLU A 223 2.28 -13.96 -14.50
N ALA A 224 2.25 -12.81 -13.79
CA ALA A 224 3.35 -11.85 -13.73
C ALA A 224 4.68 -12.45 -13.21
N HIS A 225 4.64 -13.58 -12.50
CA HIS A 225 5.84 -14.30 -12.06
C HIS A 225 6.76 -14.73 -13.20
N ARG A 226 6.29 -14.73 -14.45
CA ARG A 226 7.10 -15.00 -15.64
C ARG A 226 8.13 -13.90 -15.91
N TYR A 227 7.85 -12.67 -15.45
CA TYR A 227 8.70 -11.49 -15.66
C TYR A 227 9.51 -11.11 -14.41
N ARG A 228 9.92 -12.11 -13.60
CA ARG A 228 10.76 -11.91 -12.42
C ARG A 228 12.23 -11.65 -12.73
N ASN A 229 12.70 -12.07 -13.90
CA ASN A 229 14.08 -11.86 -14.32
C ASN A 229 14.23 -10.55 -15.09
N GLU A 230 14.77 -9.53 -14.42
CA GLU A 230 14.95 -8.18 -14.97
C GLU A 230 16.00 -8.07 -16.10
N TYR A 231 16.80 -9.12 -16.31
CA TYR A 231 17.84 -9.15 -17.35
C TYR A 231 17.32 -9.63 -18.70
N THR A 232 16.03 -9.90 -18.85
CA THR A 232 15.43 -10.33 -20.11
C THR A 232 14.90 -9.14 -20.92
N GLU A 233 14.93 -9.28 -22.25
CA GLU A 233 14.35 -8.27 -23.17
C GLU A 233 12.85 -8.09 -22.92
N ASP A 234 12.13 -9.19 -22.68
CA ASP A 234 10.70 -9.16 -22.37
C ASP A 234 10.42 -8.32 -21.11
N TYR A 235 11.26 -8.45 -20.08
CA TYR A 235 11.11 -7.60 -18.89
C TYR A 235 11.38 -6.13 -19.20
N ALA A 236 12.42 -5.82 -19.96
CA ALA A 236 12.74 -4.44 -20.32
C ALA A 236 11.61 -3.79 -21.13
N MET A 237 11.03 -4.50 -22.11
CA MET A 237 9.88 -4.03 -22.87
C MET A 237 8.63 -3.85 -22.00
N LEU A 238 8.36 -4.81 -21.08
CA LEU A 238 7.25 -4.72 -20.13
C LEU A 238 7.44 -3.55 -19.17
N HIS A 239 8.64 -3.34 -18.67
CA HIS A 239 8.97 -2.21 -17.81
C HIS A 239 8.70 -0.88 -18.52
N ASN A 240 9.09 -0.73 -19.80
CA ASN A 240 8.80 0.45 -20.60
C ASN A 240 7.29 0.66 -20.78
N LEU A 241 6.54 -0.41 -21.03
CA LEU A 241 5.08 -0.37 -21.13
C LEU A 241 4.41 0.07 -19.83
N CYS A 242 4.93 -0.35 -18.68
CA CYS A 242 4.39 -0.04 -17.37
C CYS A 242 4.72 1.40 -16.90
N GLN A 243 5.83 2.00 -17.38
CA GLN A 243 6.26 3.33 -16.93
C GLN A 243 5.23 4.43 -17.21
N GLY A 244 4.85 5.16 -16.13
CA GLY A 244 3.86 6.25 -16.21
C GLY A 244 2.40 5.79 -16.31
N ASN A 245 2.16 4.49 -16.34
CA ASN A 245 0.83 3.87 -16.43
C ASN A 245 0.39 3.29 -15.08
N LYS A 246 -0.89 2.94 -14.96
CA LYS A 246 -1.44 2.18 -13.84
C LYS A 246 -1.24 0.69 -14.10
N VAL A 247 -0.80 -0.07 -13.07
CA VAL A 247 -0.38 -1.46 -13.27
C VAL A 247 -1.09 -2.41 -12.31
N VAL A 248 -1.60 -3.51 -12.84
CA VAL A 248 -2.14 -4.64 -12.07
C VAL A 248 -1.40 -5.91 -12.46
N LEU A 249 -0.68 -6.47 -11.50
CA LEU A 249 0.03 -7.73 -11.69
C LEU A 249 -0.76 -8.87 -11.04
N LEU A 250 -1.07 -9.90 -11.80
CA LEU A 250 -1.77 -11.09 -11.31
C LEU A 250 -0.78 -12.25 -11.21
N THR A 251 -0.69 -12.85 -10.05
CA THR A 251 0.14 -14.05 -9.84
C THR A 251 -0.38 -14.86 -8.67
N ALA A 252 -0.28 -16.18 -8.74
CA ALA A 252 -0.57 -17.03 -7.57
C ALA A 252 0.65 -17.16 -6.63
N THR A 253 1.85 -16.89 -7.14
CA THR A 253 3.13 -17.10 -6.44
C THR A 253 3.98 -15.83 -6.52
N PRO A 254 3.66 -14.79 -5.72
CA PRO A 254 4.44 -13.54 -5.72
C PRO A 254 5.85 -13.75 -5.17
N PHE A 255 6.05 -14.79 -4.38
CA PHE A 255 7.32 -15.24 -3.84
C PHE A 255 7.60 -16.66 -4.33
N ASN A 256 8.65 -16.83 -5.10
CA ASN A 256 9.09 -18.15 -5.57
C ASN A 256 10.52 -18.44 -5.12
N ASN A 257 10.82 -18.22 -3.84
CA ASN A 257 12.08 -18.52 -3.17
C ASN A 257 13.18 -17.43 -3.20
N ASP A 258 13.01 -16.27 -3.84
CA ASP A 258 14.02 -15.20 -3.83
C ASP A 258 13.35 -13.83 -3.60
N PRO A 259 13.84 -13.00 -2.64
CA PRO A 259 13.41 -11.62 -2.50
C PRO A 259 13.55 -10.77 -3.78
N ALA A 260 14.47 -11.12 -4.66
CA ALA A 260 14.66 -10.44 -5.94
C ALA A 260 13.45 -10.60 -6.87
N ASP A 261 12.71 -11.70 -6.80
CA ASP A 261 11.54 -11.96 -7.65
C ASP A 261 10.44 -10.91 -7.41
N ILE A 262 10.10 -10.67 -6.13
CA ILE A 262 9.08 -9.68 -5.80
C ILE A 262 9.59 -8.26 -6.06
N TYR A 263 10.86 -7.99 -5.81
CA TYR A 263 11.46 -6.69 -6.08
C TYR A 263 11.40 -6.33 -7.56
N SER A 264 11.68 -7.27 -8.46
CA SER A 264 11.55 -7.06 -9.91
C SER A 264 10.11 -6.74 -10.31
N MET A 265 9.11 -7.41 -9.71
CA MET A 265 7.69 -7.07 -9.95
C MET A 265 7.33 -5.68 -9.43
N LEU A 266 7.82 -5.27 -8.26
CA LEU A 266 7.56 -3.93 -7.73
C LEU A 266 8.13 -2.83 -8.63
N LYS A 267 9.29 -3.04 -9.24
CA LYS A 267 9.93 -2.09 -10.17
C LYS A 267 9.08 -1.78 -11.41
N LEU A 268 8.10 -2.62 -11.77
CA LEU A 268 7.21 -2.35 -12.88
C LEU A 268 6.28 -1.15 -12.63
N PHE A 269 5.98 -0.80 -11.36
CA PHE A 269 5.10 0.32 -11.04
C PHE A 269 5.60 1.23 -9.90
N GLN A 270 6.71 0.88 -9.25
CA GLN A 270 7.36 1.71 -8.24
C GLN A 270 8.69 2.24 -8.75
N ILE A 271 9.01 3.48 -8.42
CA ILE A 271 10.36 4.02 -8.60
C ILE A 271 11.18 3.62 -7.37
N PRO A 272 12.16 2.71 -7.48
CA PRO A 272 12.81 2.12 -6.32
C PRO A 272 13.49 3.12 -5.39
N THR A 273 14.06 4.19 -5.95
CA THR A 273 14.76 5.25 -5.19
C THR A 273 13.83 6.31 -4.61
N LYS A 274 12.55 6.32 -5.03
CA LYS A 274 11.52 7.26 -4.56
C LYS A 274 10.20 6.52 -4.45
N SER A 275 10.10 5.68 -3.43
CA SER A 275 8.91 4.86 -3.20
C SER A 275 7.70 5.71 -2.80
N THR A 276 6.52 5.25 -3.16
CA THR A 276 5.25 5.85 -2.70
C THR A 276 4.81 5.29 -1.33
N LEU A 277 5.56 4.33 -0.78
CA LEU A 277 5.26 3.74 0.53
C LEU A 277 5.64 4.71 1.65
N LYS A 278 4.73 4.89 2.62
CA LYS A 278 4.96 5.75 3.78
C LYS A 278 6.06 5.23 4.72
N THR A 279 6.30 3.93 4.72
CA THR A 279 7.24 3.26 5.63
C THR A 279 8.65 3.11 5.08
N VAL A 280 8.81 3.21 3.75
CA VAL A 280 10.09 3.00 3.06
C VAL A 280 10.22 3.98 1.89
N GLU A 281 11.10 4.94 2.04
CA GLU A 281 11.37 5.93 0.99
C GLU A 281 12.20 5.33 -0.16
N ASN A 282 13.17 4.48 0.16
CA ASN A 282 14.09 3.89 -0.81
C ASN A 282 14.05 2.35 -0.79
N LEU A 283 13.22 1.78 -1.65
CA LEU A 283 13.11 0.34 -1.83
C LEU A 283 14.41 -0.32 -2.33
N SER A 284 15.26 0.43 -3.05
CA SER A 284 16.52 -0.13 -3.56
C SER A 284 17.48 -0.50 -2.43
N ILE A 285 17.54 0.31 -1.38
CA ILE A 285 18.41 0.06 -0.22
C ILE A 285 17.87 -1.13 0.55
N GLU A 286 16.59 -1.09 0.92
CA GLU A 286 15.94 -2.15 1.70
C GLU A 286 16.03 -3.52 1.02
N PHE A 287 15.68 -3.58 -0.26
CA PHE A 287 15.71 -4.85 -0.98
C PHE A 287 17.12 -5.35 -1.27
N ARG A 288 18.10 -4.45 -1.49
CA ARG A 288 19.51 -4.86 -1.63
C ARG A 288 20.00 -5.59 -0.39
N ASP A 289 19.69 -5.05 0.78
CA ASP A 289 20.12 -5.63 2.05
C ASP A 289 19.42 -6.97 2.32
N LEU A 290 18.10 -7.06 2.06
CA LEU A 290 17.35 -8.31 2.20
C LEU A 290 17.80 -9.39 1.21
N ILE A 291 18.12 -9.02 -0.04
CA ILE A 291 18.65 -9.93 -1.06
C ILE A 291 20.04 -10.40 -0.67
N SER A 292 20.91 -9.52 -0.14
CA SER A 292 22.24 -9.89 0.34
C SER A 292 22.16 -10.91 1.48
N GLN A 293 21.36 -10.61 2.52
CA GLN A 293 21.14 -11.52 3.64
C GLN A 293 20.62 -12.90 3.19
N TYR A 294 19.68 -12.91 2.22
CA TYR A 294 19.16 -14.16 1.69
C TYR A 294 20.22 -14.96 0.93
N LYS A 295 21.06 -14.31 0.11
CA LYS A 295 22.15 -14.95 -0.62
C LYS A 295 23.20 -15.54 0.32
N GLU A 296 23.61 -14.81 1.36
CA GLU A 296 24.53 -15.28 2.38
C GLU A 296 23.97 -16.50 3.12
N LEU A 297 22.68 -16.46 3.48
CA LEU A 297 22.01 -17.58 4.11
C LEU A 297 22.02 -18.83 3.24
N ARG A 298 21.75 -18.69 1.95
CA ARG A 298 21.78 -19.79 0.97
C ARG A 298 23.19 -20.35 0.79
N GLU A 299 24.20 -19.50 0.79
CA GLU A 299 25.59 -19.92 0.69
C GLU A 299 26.04 -20.68 1.94
N HIS A 300 25.72 -20.19 3.15
CA HIS A 300 26.00 -20.90 4.39
C HIS A 300 25.29 -22.26 4.46
N GLN A 301 24.07 -22.36 3.92
CA GLN A 301 23.36 -23.63 3.80
C GLN A 301 24.09 -24.61 2.87
N ARG A 302 24.56 -24.15 1.70
CA ARG A 302 25.33 -24.98 0.75
C ARG A 302 26.63 -25.45 1.33
N GLN A 303 27.29 -24.64 2.14
CA GLN A 303 28.55 -24.97 2.83
C GLN A 303 28.35 -25.82 4.08
N GLY A 304 27.10 -26.15 4.45
CA GLY A 304 26.80 -26.92 5.67
C GLY A 304 27.10 -26.18 7.00
N LYS A 305 27.27 -24.86 6.95
CA LYS A 305 27.61 -24.04 8.12
C LYS A 305 26.42 -23.70 9.02
N ILE A 306 25.21 -23.92 8.53
CA ILE A 306 23.98 -23.57 9.22
C ILE A 306 22.97 -24.73 9.14
N SER A 307 22.22 -24.96 10.20
CA SER A 307 21.21 -26.02 10.24
C SER A 307 20.00 -25.70 9.35
N LYS A 308 19.32 -26.74 8.87
CA LYS A 308 18.06 -26.56 8.11
C LYS A 308 17.01 -25.77 8.88
N GLN A 309 16.96 -25.94 10.20
CA GLN A 309 15.99 -25.22 11.04
C GLN A 309 16.33 -23.73 11.15
N ASP A 310 17.59 -23.37 11.29
CA ASP A 310 18.02 -21.97 11.36
C ASP A 310 17.80 -21.27 10.02
N VAL A 311 18.08 -21.96 8.90
CA VAL A 311 17.74 -21.45 7.55
C VAL A 311 16.25 -21.13 7.45
N LYS A 312 15.39 -22.03 7.92
CA LYS A 312 13.94 -21.81 7.91
C LYS A 312 13.54 -20.60 8.77
N ASN A 313 14.14 -20.45 9.96
CA ASN A 313 13.87 -19.36 10.86
C ASN A 313 14.31 -18.00 10.27
N GLU A 314 15.53 -17.91 9.73
CA GLU A 314 16.05 -16.68 9.14
C GLU A 314 15.30 -16.31 7.85
N THR A 315 14.99 -17.28 6.99
CA THR A 315 14.15 -17.05 5.81
C THR A 315 12.76 -16.52 6.20
N ALA A 316 12.19 -17.05 7.30
CA ALA A 316 10.90 -16.56 7.80
C ALA A 316 10.97 -15.11 8.33
N LYS A 317 12.10 -14.68 8.92
CA LYS A 317 12.31 -13.28 9.31
C LYS A 317 12.37 -12.37 8.09
N ILE A 318 13.20 -12.71 7.10
CA ILE A 318 13.29 -11.96 5.83
C ILE A 318 11.90 -11.84 5.18
N ALA A 319 11.15 -12.95 5.11
CA ALA A 319 9.81 -12.95 4.53
C ALA A 319 8.82 -12.05 5.31
N ARG A 320 8.91 -11.98 6.64
CA ARG A 320 8.09 -11.06 7.46
C ARG A 320 8.43 -9.61 7.18
N THR A 321 9.72 -9.27 7.12
CA THR A 321 10.17 -7.91 6.79
C THR A 321 9.67 -7.50 5.40
N ILE A 322 9.82 -8.35 4.40
CA ILE A 322 9.29 -8.07 3.06
C ILE A 322 7.78 -7.84 3.11
N ARG A 323 7.03 -8.71 3.78
CA ARG A 323 5.56 -8.56 3.91
C ARG A 323 5.16 -7.23 4.57
N SER A 324 5.88 -6.79 5.60
CA SER A 324 5.60 -5.52 6.26
C SER A 324 5.84 -4.32 5.32
N ILE A 325 6.85 -4.40 4.45
CA ILE A 325 7.16 -3.36 3.48
C ILE A 325 6.10 -3.30 2.37
N ILE A 326 5.79 -4.44 1.76
CA ILE A 326 4.95 -4.51 0.55
C ILE A 326 3.46 -4.68 0.85
N GLY A 327 3.06 -4.80 2.10
CA GLY A 327 1.67 -5.01 2.51
C GLY A 327 0.66 -4.11 1.80
N PRO A 328 0.90 -2.80 1.66
CA PRO A 328 0.01 -1.89 0.94
C PRO A 328 -0.11 -2.15 -0.57
N LEU A 329 0.85 -2.86 -1.16
CA LEU A 329 0.97 -3.10 -2.60
C LEU A 329 0.47 -4.48 -3.03
N VAL A 330 0.34 -5.42 -2.08
CA VAL A 330 0.05 -6.83 -2.37
C VAL A 330 -1.24 -7.27 -1.70
N ILE A 331 -2.18 -7.70 -2.49
CA ILE A 331 -3.44 -8.29 -2.06
C ILE A 331 -3.30 -9.80 -2.19
N ARG A 332 -3.38 -10.50 -1.07
CA ARG A 332 -3.24 -11.94 -1.03
C ARG A 332 -4.23 -12.59 -0.07
N ARG A 333 -4.97 -13.56 -0.58
CA ARG A 333 -5.85 -14.42 0.21
C ARG A 333 -5.65 -15.86 -0.17
N SER A 334 -5.82 -16.71 0.82
CA SER A 334 -5.81 -18.17 0.68
C SER A 334 -7.23 -18.73 0.86
N ARG A 335 -7.42 -19.99 0.49
CA ARG A 335 -8.68 -20.68 0.76
C ARG A 335 -8.93 -20.86 2.26
N ILE A 336 -7.87 -20.92 3.05
CA ILE A 336 -7.94 -20.97 4.51
C ILE A 336 -8.52 -19.67 5.06
N ASP A 337 -8.09 -18.51 4.54
CA ASP A 337 -8.61 -17.20 4.95
C ASP A 337 -10.12 -17.11 4.69
N LEU A 338 -10.61 -17.68 3.57
CA LEU A 338 -12.04 -17.70 3.24
C LEU A 338 -12.87 -18.55 4.20
N GLN A 339 -12.25 -19.53 4.87
CA GLN A 339 -12.93 -20.37 5.87
C GLN A 339 -12.79 -19.83 7.29
N GLN A 340 -11.72 -19.09 7.59
CA GLN A 340 -11.41 -18.59 8.94
C GLN A 340 -11.98 -17.20 9.20
N ILE A 341 -12.11 -16.35 8.17
CA ILE A 341 -12.67 -15.01 8.30
C ILE A 341 -14.19 -15.12 8.24
N ASP A 342 -14.85 -14.86 9.38
CA ASP A 342 -16.30 -15.06 9.52
C ASP A 342 -17.12 -14.31 8.45
N THR A 343 -16.73 -13.08 8.11
CA THR A 343 -17.44 -12.30 7.08
C THR A 343 -17.40 -12.95 5.70
N TYR A 344 -16.32 -13.60 5.33
CA TYR A 344 -16.19 -14.31 4.05
C TYR A 344 -16.91 -15.65 4.09
N LYS A 345 -16.76 -16.38 5.20
CA LYS A 345 -17.42 -17.67 5.42
C LYS A 345 -18.94 -17.55 5.36
N ASP A 346 -19.49 -16.52 6.02
CA ASP A 346 -20.93 -16.28 6.06
C ASP A 346 -21.48 -15.82 4.70
N ASP A 347 -20.70 -15.00 3.97
CA ASP A 347 -21.07 -14.58 2.62
C ASP A 347 -21.12 -15.77 1.65
N LEU A 348 -20.10 -16.63 1.66
CA LEU A 348 -20.03 -17.82 0.83
C LEU A 348 -21.16 -18.80 1.14
N LYS A 349 -21.48 -19.01 2.43
CA LYS A 349 -22.61 -19.83 2.85
C LYS A 349 -23.96 -19.29 2.34
N LYS A 350 -24.19 -17.98 2.43
CA LYS A 350 -25.40 -17.32 1.91
C LYS A 350 -25.57 -17.56 0.41
N GLN A 351 -24.46 -17.58 -0.31
CA GLN A 351 -24.43 -17.78 -1.77
C GLN A 351 -24.34 -19.27 -2.16
N LYS A 352 -24.37 -20.20 -1.18
CA LYS A 352 -24.27 -21.65 -1.38
C LYS A 352 -23.00 -22.09 -2.12
N ILE A 353 -21.89 -21.37 -1.86
CA ILE A 353 -20.59 -21.67 -2.43
C ILE A 353 -19.75 -22.40 -1.39
N GLU A 354 -19.25 -23.57 -1.76
CA GLU A 354 -18.35 -24.36 -0.93
C GLU A 354 -16.90 -24.17 -1.38
N VAL A 355 -16.01 -23.85 -0.43
CA VAL A 355 -14.58 -23.73 -0.68
C VAL A 355 -13.90 -25.03 -0.30
N VAL A 356 -13.45 -25.76 -1.31
CA VAL A 356 -12.70 -27.01 -1.11
C VAL A 356 -11.22 -26.67 -0.88
N ILE A 357 -10.67 -27.16 0.25
CA ILE A 357 -9.23 -27.11 0.52
C ILE A 357 -8.63 -28.39 -0.06
N PRO A 358 -7.60 -28.29 -0.93
CA PRO A 358 -6.87 -29.48 -1.38
C PRO A 358 -6.28 -30.22 -0.17
N GLN A 359 -6.36 -31.53 -0.18
CA GLN A 359 -5.64 -32.35 0.78
C GLN A 359 -4.12 -32.22 0.54
N ASP A 360 -3.33 -32.48 1.59
CA ASP A 360 -1.87 -32.51 1.44
C ASP A 360 -1.45 -33.50 0.35
N PRO A 361 -0.45 -33.13 -0.47
CA PRO A 361 0.02 -34.05 -1.50
C PRO A 361 0.50 -35.37 -0.86
N ILE A 362 0.06 -36.48 -1.41
CA ILE A 362 0.57 -37.79 -1.01
C ILE A 362 2.01 -37.89 -1.51
N GLU A 363 2.97 -38.02 -0.60
CA GLU A 363 4.34 -38.33 -0.97
C GLU A 363 4.39 -39.73 -1.60
N LEU A 364 4.67 -39.77 -2.90
CA LEU A 364 4.98 -41.03 -3.57
C LEU A 364 6.48 -41.32 -3.31
N SER A 365 6.76 -42.29 -2.47
CA SER A 365 8.10 -42.85 -2.35
C SER A 365 8.38 -43.69 -3.59
N TYR A 366 9.33 -43.30 -4.40
CA TYR A 366 9.91 -44.11 -5.48
C TYR A 366 11.07 -44.92 -4.96
#